data_01ba7fd02a9d57af28c61ec00bedcc44
#
_entry.id   01ba7fd02a9d57af28c61ec00bedcc44
#
_cell.length_a   1.000
_cell.length_b   1.000
_cell.length_c   1.000
_cell.angle_alpha   90.00
_cell.angle_beta   90.00
_cell.angle_gamma   90.00
#
_symmetry.space_group_name_H-M   'P 1'
#
loop_
_entity.id
_entity.type
_entity.pdbx_description
1 polymer ?
#
loop_
_entity_poly.entity_id
_entity_poly.type
_entity_poly.pdbx_seq_one_letter_code
_entity_poly.pdbx_strand_id
1 'polypeptide(L)'
;MLTKAPHLFDDATRITAGDSSWQGSAGEDYWAFVGQFGGATAATILRALIDHPQRAGDPLAITVNYCAPVAQGAFDLDIRLVKVNRSSQHWSVEMTQGGAGVVTLATAVFAERRPSWSHQPATLPQASPFEQTLPYAAKIAASWVKQYEFRFVEGEPKFGSSSPAPQGSAQSKLWISDRMPRKIDALSLMSMSDAFFARIFHVRSELVPFGTVSLTTYFHTDLESLAAEDITRVLAVADAKIFHRSYGDQNGELWSPSGRLLATTTQIAYFKA
;
A
#
# COMPACT_ATOMS: atom_id res chain seq x y z
N MET A 1 9.42 -33.73 -2.10
CA MET A 1 9.56 -32.33 -2.53
C MET A 1 9.39 -31.45 -1.28
N LEU A 2 10.42 -30.74 -0.86
CA LEU A 2 10.29 -29.74 0.21
C LEU A 2 9.43 -28.61 -0.35
N THR A 3 8.21 -28.46 0.15
CA THR A 3 7.39 -27.29 -0.16
C THR A 3 8.13 -26.05 0.33
N LYS A 4 8.49 -25.17 -0.60
CA LYS A 4 9.10 -23.87 -0.26
C LYS A 4 8.17 -23.16 0.73
N ALA A 5 8.71 -22.69 1.85
CA ALA A 5 7.92 -21.90 2.80
C ALA A 5 7.22 -20.74 2.07
N PRO A 6 5.95 -20.46 2.38
CA PRO A 6 5.24 -19.33 1.76
C PRO A 6 5.98 -18.03 2.05
N HIS A 7 5.78 -17.03 1.19
CA HIS A 7 6.37 -15.72 1.40
C HIS A 7 5.70 -15.02 2.59
N LEU A 8 6.46 -14.31 3.44
CA LEU A 8 5.93 -13.64 4.64
C LEU A 8 4.73 -12.71 4.32
N PHE A 9 4.76 -12.03 3.18
CA PHE A 9 3.66 -11.19 2.74
C PHE A 9 2.40 -11.99 2.43
N ASP A 10 2.55 -13.17 1.80
CA ASP A 10 1.42 -14.04 1.49
C ASP A 10 0.81 -14.64 2.76
N ASP A 11 1.64 -14.93 3.78
CA ASP A 11 1.17 -15.34 5.10
C ASP A 11 0.48 -14.19 5.85
N ALA A 12 1.08 -13.01 5.88
CA ALA A 12 0.54 -11.84 6.57
C ALA A 12 -0.79 -11.33 5.97
N THR A 13 -1.05 -11.61 4.70
CA THR A 13 -2.30 -11.26 4.01
C THR A 13 -3.24 -12.44 3.83
N ARG A 14 -2.95 -13.59 4.46
CA ARG A 14 -3.77 -14.79 4.35
C ARG A 14 -5.15 -14.57 4.96
N ILE A 15 -6.15 -15.05 4.25
CA ILE A 15 -7.54 -15.05 4.68
C ILE A 15 -8.18 -16.40 4.38
N THR A 16 -9.23 -16.70 5.10
CA THR A 16 -10.04 -17.92 4.92
C THR A 16 -11.50 -17.54 4.89
N ALA A 17 -12.23 -18.04 3.90
CA ALA A 17 -13.68 -17.91 3.86
C ALA A 17 -14.32 -18.72 4.99
N GLY A 18 -15.10 -18.08 5.84
CA GLY A 18 -15.95 -18.71 6.84
C GLY A 18 -17.42 -18.75 6.38
N ASP A 19 -18.29 -19.25 7.26
CA ASP A 19 -19.73 -19.41 6.95
C ASP A 19 -20.45 -18.06 6.76
N SER A 20 -20.05 -17.02 7.51
CA SER A 20 -20.70 -15.71 7.52
C SER A 20 -19.74 -14.53 7.30
N SER A 21 -18.46 -14.74 7.44
CA SER A 21 -17.42 -13.70 7.28
C SER A 21 -16.13 -14.33 6.77
N TRP A 22 -15.23 -13.52 6.27
CA TRP A 22 -13.87 -13.94 5.96
C TRP A 22 -12.99 -13.65 7.18
N GLN A 23 -12.04 -14.53 7.46
CA GLN A 23 -11.19 -14.45 8.65
C GLN A 23 -9.73 -14.34 8.28
N GLY A 24 -9.00 -13.51 9.02
CA GLY A 24 -7.56 -13.38 8.94
C GLY A 24 -6.95 -13.10 10.30
N SER A 25 -5.64 -12.90 10.32
CA SER A 25 -4.91 -12.58 11.55
C SER A 25 -3.78 -11.61 11.27
N ALA A 26 -3.68 -10.57 12.09
CA ALA A 26 -2.56 -9.63 12.07
C ALA A 26 -1.40 -10.16 12.94
N GLY A 27 -0.20 -10.21 12.37
CA GLY A 27 1.01 -10.70 13.02
C GLY A 27 2.05 -9.61 13.26
N GLU A 28 3.20 -10.01 13.78
CA GLU A 28 4.31 -9.10 14.11
C GLU A 28 5.11 -8.63 12.90
N ASP A 29 5.14 -9.40 11.81
CA ASP A 29 6.02 -9.14 10.66
C ASP A 29 5.73 -7.81 9.97
N TYR A 30 4.46 -7.42 9.90
CA TYR A 30 4.00 -6.14 9.34
C TYR A 30 3.49 -5.20 10.42
N TRP A 31 4.11 -5.22 11.58
CA TRP A 31 3.77 -4.31 12.68
C TRP A 31 4.33 -2.91 12.44
N ALA A 32 3.51 -1.89 12.69
CA ALA A 32 3.91 -0.48 12.73
C ALA A 32 4.15 -0.04 14.20
N PHE A 33 3.80 1.18 14.57
CA PHE A 33 4.05 1.69 15.94
C PHE A 33 2.96 1.26 16.93
N VAL A 34 1.71 1.24 16.50
CA VAL A 34 0.53 1.02 17.36
C VAL A 34 -0.43 -0.03 16.81
N GLY A 35 -0.16 -0.59 15.65
CA GLY A 35 -1.01 -1.57 14.97
C GLY A 35 -0.34 -2.14 13.74
N GLN A 36 -1.06 -2.99 13.01
CA GLN A 36 -0.59 -3.51 11.73
C GLN A 36 -0.38 -2.37 10.73
N PHE A 37 0.65 -2.47 9.91
CA PHE A 37 0.92 -1.57 8.79
C PHE A 37 -0.31 -1.46 7.87
N GLY A 38 -0.72 -0.22 7.59
CA GLY A 38 -1.93 0.06 6.81
C GLY A 38 -1.91 -0.57 5.42
N GLY A 39 -0.75 -0.59 4.76
CA GLY A 39 -0.57 -1.25 3.47
C GLY A 39 -0.82 -2.76 3.52
N ALA A 40 -0.40 -3.45 4.58
CA ALA A 40 -0.69 -4.88 4.74
C ALA A 40 -2.18 -5.12 5.01
N THR A 41 -2.80 -4.28 5.85
CA THR A 41 -4.26 -4.32 6.10
C THR A 41 -5.05 -4.12 4.80
N ALA A 42 -4.69 -3.12 4.01
CA ALA A 42 -5.32 -2.83 2.72
C ALA A 42 -5.13 -3.97 1.70
N ALA A 43 -3.94 -4.56 1.64
CA ALA A 43 -3.66 -5.71 0.79
C ALA A 43 -4.46 -6.96 1.22
N THR A 44 -4.67 -7.17 2.52
CA THR A 44 -5.51 -8.25 3.04
C THR A 44 -6.98 -8.09 2.60
N ILE A 45 -7.51 -6.86 2.68
CA ILE A 45 -8.85 -6.53 2.18
C ILE A 45 -8.95 -6.77 0.67
N LEU A 46 -7.94 -6.34 -0.09
CA LEU A 46 -7.90 -6.56 -1.53
C LEU A 46 -7.81 -8.05 -1.87
N ARG A 47 -7.05 -8.87 -1.12
CA ARG A 47 -7.00 -10.33 -1.29
C ARG A 47 -8.39 -10.93 -1.14
N ALA A 48 -9.11 -10.56 -0.08
CA ALA A 48 -10.46 -11.05 0.17
C ALA A 48 -11.40 -10.76 -1.01
N LEU A 49 -11.27 -9.59 -1.62
CA LEU A 49 -12.05 -9.21 -2.79
C LEU A 49 -11.61 -9.95 -4.05
N ILE A 50 -10.30 -10.16 -4.26
CA ILE A 50 -9.76 -10.91 -5.40
C ILE A 50 -10.18 -12.39 -5.31
N ASP A 51 -10.15 -12.99 -4.13
CA ASP A 51 -10.48 -14.39 -3.92
C ASP A 51 -12.01 -14.63 -3.78
N HIS A 52 -12.81 -13.55 -3.75
CA HIS A 52 -14.26 -13.67 -3.56
C HIS A 52 -14.94 -14.35 -4.77
N PRO A 53 -15.80 -15.39 -4.56
CA PRO A 53 -16.38 -16.19 -5.64
C PRO A 53 -17.27 -15.40 -6.60
N GLN A 54 -17.84 -14.28 -6.17
CA GLN A 54 -18.67 -13.41 -7.00
C GLN A 54 -17.86 -12.33 -7.73
N ARG A 55 -16.53 -12.29 -7.57
CA ARG A 55 -15.70 -11.29 -8.25
C ARG A 55 -15.79 -11.46 -9.77
N ALA A 56 -15.97 -10.32 -10.45
CA ALA A 56 -15.81 -10.19 -11.89
C ALA A 56 -14.91 -9.01 -12.22
N GLY A 57 -14.01 -9.19 -13.19
CA GLY A 57 -13.00 -8.18 -13.58
C GLY A 57 -11.86 -8.03 -12.58
N ASP A 58 -11.10 -6.98 -12.75
CA ASP A 58 -9.89 -6.67 -12.01
C ASP A 58 -10.06 -5.42 -11.13
N PRO A 59 -9.25 -5.25 -10.08
CA PRO A 59 -9.32 -4.05 -9.25
C PRO A 59 -9.08 -2.79 -10.10
N LEU A 60 -9.97 -1.81 -9.95
CA LEU A 60 -9.87 -0.49 -10.56
C LEU A 60 -9.52 0.56 -9.52
N ALA A 61 -10.19 0.52 -8.38
CA ALA A 61 -9.97 1.43 -7.28
C ALA A 61 -10.30 0.77 -5.94
N ILE A 62 -9.58 1.14 -4.90
CA ILE A 62 -9.92 0.82 -3.51
C ILE A 62 -9.64 2.01 -2.62
N THR A 63 -10.59 2.35 -1.75
CA THR A 63 -10.44 3.33 -0.68
C THR A 63 -10.56 2.63 0.66
N VAL A 64 -9.58 2.82 1.52
CA VAL A 64 -9.52 2.24 2.87
C VAL A 64 -9.49 3.36 3.89
N ASN A 65 -10.43 3.35 4.85
CA ASN A 65 -10.49 4.25 5.98
C ASN A 65 -10.08 3.47 7.23
N TYR A 66 -9.04 3.93 7.90
CA TYR A 66 -8.50 3.32 9.12
C TYR A 66 -9.18 3.95 10.32
N CYS A 67 -10.21 3.28 10.86
CA CYS A 67 -11.03 3.79 11.96
C CYS A 67 -10.37 3.63 13.32
N ALA A 68 -9.56 2.56 13.47
CA ALA A 68 -8.76 2.26 14.65
C ALA A 68 -7.52 1.44 14.27
N PRO A 69 -6.48 1.39 15.11
CA PRO A 69 -5.36 0.48 14.91
C PRO A 69 -5.80 -0.99 14.89
N VAL A 70 -5.36 -1.74 13.90
CA VAL A 70 -5.57 -3.20 13.86
C VAL A 70 -4.54 -3.85 14.80
N ALA A 71 -5.01 -4.45 15.89
CA ALA A 71 -4.17 -5.12 16.86
C ALA A 71 -3.69 -6.50 16.36
N GLN A 72 -2.70 -7.09 17.02
CA GLN A 72 -2.31 -8.48 16.77
C GLN A 72 -3.46 -9.44 17.07
N GLY A 73 -3.57 -10.51 16.29
CA GLY A 73 -4.58 -11.54 16.45
C GLY A 73 -5.63 -11.55 15.35
N ALA A 74 -6.66 -12.35 15.57
CA ALA A 74 -7.71 -12.60 14.60
C ALA A 74 -8.59 -11.37 14.34
N PHE A 75 -9.09 -11.25 13.14
CA PHE A 75 -10.10 -10.27 12.71
C PHE A 75 -11.07 -10.93 11.74
N ASP A 76 -12.25 -10.33 11.61
CA ASP A 76 -13.27 -10.72 10.66
C ASP A 76 -13.44 -9.65 9.59
N LEU A 77 -13.73 -10.08 8.33
CA LEU A 77 -14.11 -9.21 7.22
C LEU A 77 -15.55 -9.54 6.81
N ASP A 78 -16.44 -8.56 6.93
CA ASP A 78 -17.75 -8.59 6.30
C ASP A 78 -17.64 -7.95 4.91
N ILE A 79 -17.89 -8.75 3.87
CA ILE A 79 -17.72 -8.36 2.47
C ILE A 79 -19.08 -8.35 1.78
N ARG A 80 -19.46 -7.21 1.24
CA ARG A 80 -20.73 -7.04 0.55
C ARG A 80 -20.54 -6.55 -0.87
N LEU A 81 -21.07 -7.30 -1.83
CA LEU A 81 -21.24 -6.86 -3.21
C LEU A 81 -22.46 -5.90 -3.26
N VAL A 82 -22.16 -4.60 -3.31
CA VAL A 82 -23.17 -3.53 -3.22
C VAL A 82 -23.94 -3.37 -4.51
N LYS A 83 -23.23 -3.42 -5.66
CA LYS A 83 -23.83 -3.21 -6.97
C LYS A 83 -23.05 -3.95 -8.05
N VAL A 84 -23.77 -4.59 -8.94
CA VAL A 84 -23.27 -5.15 -10.19
C VAL A 84 -23.83 -4.32 -11.35
N ASN A 85 -22.95 -3.81 -12.18
CA ASN A 85 -23.26 -3.17 -13.45
C ASN A 85 -22.79 -4.07 -14.61
N ARG A 86 -23.02 -3.64 -15.84
CA ARG A 86 -22.64 -4.41 -17.04
C ARG A 86 -21.14 -4.76 -17.11
N SER A 87 -20.25 -3.91 -16.57
CA SER A 87 -18.79 -4.07 -16.65
C SER A 87 -18.08 -3.65 -15.37
N SER A 88 -18.79 -3.41 -14.28
CA SER A 88 -18.17 -3.05 -13.00
C SER A 88 -18.96 -3.60 -11.82
N GLN A 89 -18.25 -3.84 -10.75
CA GLN A 89 -18.77 -4.23 -9.45
C GLN A 89 -18.31 -3.24 -8.40
N HIS A 90 -19.22 -2.91 -7.47
CA HIS A 90 -18.95 -2.04 -6.34
C HIS A 90 -19.08 -2.85 -5.05
N TRP A 91 -18.07 -2.79 -4.21
CA TRP A 91 -17.93 -3.56 -2.99
C TRP A 91 -17.79 -2.67 -1.77
N SER A 92 -18.28 -3.14 -0.63
CA SER A 92 -17.93 -2.60 0.69
C SER A 92 -17.37 -3.71 1.56
N VAL A 93 -16.41 -3.37 2.41
CA VAL A 93 -15.77 -4.29 3.36
C VAL A 93 -15.66 -3.60 4.71
N GLU A 94 -16.08 -4.29 5.75
CA GLU A 94 -15.87 -3.89 7.13
C GLU A 94 -14.97 -4.90 7.82
N MET A 95 -13.88 -4.43 8.43
CA MET A 95 -13.02 -5.25 9.28
C MET A 95 -13.37 -4.98 10.73
N THR A 96 -13.65 -6.05 11.47
CA THR A 96 -13.92 -5.99 12.91
C THR A 96 -12.91 -6.82 13.68
N GLN A 97 -12.57 -6.40 14.90
CA GLN A 97 -11.60 -7.09 15.73
C GLN A 97 -11.91 -6.95 17.21
N GLY A 98 -11.83 -8.09 17.95
CA GLY A 98 -11.81 -8.09 19.43
C GLY A 98 -13.00 -7.43 20.12
N GLY A 99 -14.17 -7.35 19.47
CA GLY A 99 -15.33 -6.66 20.00
C GLY A 99 -15.26 -5.13 19.99
N ALA A 100 -14.21 -4.55 19.41
CA ALA A 100 -14.02 -3.09 19.32
C ALA A 100 -14.87 -2.42 18.21
N GLY A 101 -15.72 -3.19 17.52
CA GLY A 101 -16.47 -2.69 16.36
C GLY A 101 -15.62 -2.64 15.08
N VAL A 102 -15.98 -1.74 14.17
CA VAL A 102 -15.28 -1.59 12.89
C VAL A 102 -13.94 -0.88 13.11
N VAL A 103 -12.85 -1.58 12.81
CA VAL A 103 -11.48 -1.02 12.88
C VAL A 103 -11.01 -0.50 11.52
N THR A 104 -11.56 -1.04 10.42
CA THR A 104 -11.26 -0.57 9.06
C THR A 104 -12.50 -0.70 8.18
N LEU A 105 -12.76 0.34 7.37
CA LEU A 105 -13.84 0.36 6.40
C LEU A 105 -13.24 0.57 5.01
N ALA A 106 -13.65 -0.25 4.03
CA ALA A 106 -13.20 -0.09 2.66
C ALA A 106 -14.34 -0.11 1.66
N THR A 107 -14.15 0.58 0.54
CA THR A 107 -14.95 0.46 -0.67
C THR A 107 -14.05 0.15 -1.85
N ALA A 108 -14.49 -0.70 -2.77
CA ALA A 108 -13.72 -1.05 -3.95
C ALA A 108 -14.59 -1.09 -5.21
N VAL A 109 -13.94 -0.82 -6.33
CA VAL A 109 -14.50 -0.98 -7.67
C VAL A 109 -13.64 -1.97 -8.42
N PHE A 110 -14.28 -3.00 -8.96
CA PHE A 110 -13.70 -3.95 -9.91
C PHE A 110 -14.34 -3.71 -11.28
N ALA A 111 -13.57 -3.90 -12.34
CA ALA A 111 -14.06 -3.68 -13.69
C ALA A 111 -13.46 -4.67 -14.69
N GLU A 112 -14.27 -5.10 -15.65
CA GLU A 112 -13.78 -5.78 -16.85
C GLU A 112 -13.22 -4.74 -17.81
N ARG A 113 -11.90 -4.77 -18.02
CA ARG A 113 -11.22 -3.90 -18.99
C ARG A 113 -11.45 -4.47 -20.38
N ARG A 114 -12.07 -3.67 -21.25
CA ARG A 114 -12.35 -4.06 -22.64
C ARG A 114 -11.26 -3.54 -23.57
N PRO A 115 -10.95 -4.25 -24.65
CA PRO A 115 -10.10 -3.71 -25.70
C PRO A 115 -10.62 -2.35 -26.17
N SER A 116 -9.82 -1.32 -26.01
CA SER A 116 -10.17 0.06 -26.32
C SER A 116 -8.90 0.88 -26.53
N TRP A 117 -9.05 2.14 -26.88
CA TRP A 117 -7.96 3.10 -26.95
C TRP A 117 -7.26 3.23 -25.57
N SER A 118 -5.94 3.21 -25.61
CA SER A 118 -5.10 3.38 -24.42
C SER A 118 -3.98 4.37 -24.71
N HIS A 119 -3.73 5.28 -23.78
CA HIS A 119 -2.68 6.27 -23.88
C HIS A 119 -2.18 6.66 -22.49
N GLN A 120 -0.88 6.68 -22.29
CA GLN A 120 -0.23 7.12 -21.07
C GLN A 120 0.55 8.42 -21.37
N PRO A 121 -0.01 9.61 -21.06
CA PRO A 121 0.70 10.87 -21.27
C PRO A 121 1.84 11.08 -20.27
N ALA A 122 1.76 10.46 -19.08
CA ALA A 122 2.80 10.53 -18.09
C ALA A 122 4.03 9.70 -18.52
N THR A 123 5.21 10.20 -18.20
CA THR A 123 6.50 9.55 -18.50
C THR A 123 7.17 9.09 -17.23
N LEU A 124 7.88 7.96 -17.30
CA LEU A 124 8.67 7.44 -16.18
C LEU A 124 9.61 8.55 -15.66
N PRO A 125 9.53 8.88 -14.36
CA PRO A 125 10.44 9.84 -13.75
C PRO A 125 11.91 9.37 -13.89
N GLN A 126 12.81 10.29 -14.21
CA GLN A 126 14.24 9.97 -14.27
C GLN A 126 14.72 9.45 -12.91
N ALA A 127 15.41 8.33 -12.92
CA ALA A 127 15.95 7.68 -11.73
C ALA A 127 17.28 6.98 -12.06
N SER A 128 18.19 6.97 -11.11
CA SER A 128 19.36 6.07 -11.19
C SER A 128 18.89 4.62 -11.18
N PRO A 129 19.54 3.72 -11.93
CA PRO A 129 19.22 2.30 -11.93
C PRO A 129 19.20 1.72 -10.52
N PHE A 130 18.33 0.73 -10.30
CA PHE A 130 18.21 0.06 -9.00
C PHE A 130 19.57 -0.45 -8.47
N GLU A 131 20.37 -1.06 -9.34
CA GLU A 131 21.66 -1.65 -9.02
C GLU A 131 22.72 -0.61 -8.61
N GLN A 132 22.55 0.65 -9.01
CA GLN A 132 23.44 1.76 -8.69
C GLN A 132 22.96 2.58 -7.47
N THR A 133 21.78 2.27 -6.96
CA THR A 133 21.16 2.97 -5.82
C THR A 133 21.38 2.15 -4.55
N LEU A 134 21.91 2.76 -3.49
CA LEU A 134 22.22 2.04 -2.26
C LEU A 134 20.96 1.71 -1.45
N PRO A 135 20.90 0.55 -0.78
CA PRO A 135 19.82 0.24 0.15
C PRO A 135 19.77 1.24 1.31
N TYR A 136 18.59 1.71 1.62
CA TYR A 136 18.37 2.60 2.75
C TYR A 136 18.27 1.82 4.06
N ALA A 137 19.12 2.12 5.01
CA ALA A 137 19.10 1.56 6.34
C ALA A 137 18.16 2.37 7.24
N ALA A 138 16.87 2.11 7.19
CA ALA A 138 15.89 2.81 8.01
C ALA A 138 16.13 2.55 9.51
N LYS A 139 16.33 3.64 10.28
CA LYS A 139 16.46 3.60 11.74
C LYS A 139 15.10 3.77 12.43
N ILE A 140 14.10 3.01 11.98
CA ILE A 140 12.74 3.07 12.50
C ILE A 140 12.38 1.71 13.10
N ALA A 141 11.87 1.71 14.32
CA ALA A 141 11.49 0.50 15.08
C ALA A 141 10.11 -0.04 14.67
N ALA A 142 9.86 -0.18 13.36
CA ALA A 142 8.64 -0.77 12.82
C ALA A 142 8.99 -1.99 11.99
N SER A 143 8.37 -3.14 12.27
CA SER A 143 8.71 -4.42 11.62
C SER A 143 8.45 -4.41 10.12
N TRP A 144 7.37 -3.75 9.68
CA TRP A 144 7.02 -3.66 8.27
C TRP A 144 8.13 -3.08 7.39
N VAL A 145 8.91 -2.13 7.92
CA VAL A 145 10.03 -1.51 7.19
C VAL A 145 11.09 -2.53 6.82
N LYS A 146 11.25 -3.59 7.63
CA LYS A 146 12.20 -4.67 7.40
C LYS A 146 11.76 -5.65 6.32
N GLN A 147 10.48 -5.62 5.94
CA GLN A 147 9.93 -6.50 4.92
C GLN A 147 10.18 -5.99 3.51
N TYR A 148 10.53 -4.72 3.38
CA TYR A 148 10.87 -4.08 2.10
C TYR A 148 12.35 -3.72 2.02
N GLU A 149 12.85 -3.62 0.81
CA GLU A 149 14.08 -2.94 0.47
C GLU A 149 13.75 -1.60 -0.19
N PHE A 150 14.20 -0.53 0.45
CA PHE A 150 14.04 0.84 -0.03
C PHE A 150 15.39 1.34 -0.56
N ARG A 151 15.40 1.94 -1.75
CA ARG A 151 16.60 2.59 -2.32
C ARG A 151 16.21 3.96 -2.83
N PHE A 152 16.57 4.99 -2.07
CA PHE A 152 16.23 6.35 -2.41
C PHE A 152 17.10 6.87 -3.56
N VAL A 153 16.43 7.39 -4.61
CA VAL A 153 17.05 8.18 -5.69
C VAL A 153 17.09 9.63 -5.26
N GLU A 154 16.01 10.12 -4.63
CA GLU A 154 15.87 11.48 -4.12
C GLU A 154 14.99 11.49 -2.85
N GLY A 155 15.17 12.51 -2.00
CA GLY A 155 14.27 12.78 -0.89
C GLY A 155 14.34 11.73 0.23
N GLU A 156 15.52 11.20 0.53
CA GLU A 156 15.73 10.33 1.69
C GLU A 156 15.36 11.07 2.99
N PRO A 157 14.53 10.48 3.88
CA PRO A 157 14.21 11.11 5.16
C PRO A 157 15.43 11.14 6.07
N LYS A 158 15.73 12.31 6.63
CA LYS A 158 16.90 12.54 7.50
C LYS A 158 16.47 12.69 8.94
N PHE A 159 16.49 11.61 9.70
CA PHE A 159 16.16 11.62 11.12
C PHE A 159 17.35 12.06 11.98
N GLY A 160 17.08 12.92 12.97
CA GLY A 160 18.05 13.30 13.99
C GLY A 160 19.17 14.24 13.50
N SER A 161 18.98 14.92 12.38
CA SER A 161 19.90 15.98 11.99
C SER A 161 19.68 17.18 12.90
N SER A 162 20.76 17.73 13.47
CA SER A 162 20.75 18.93 14.32
C SER A 162 20.44 20.23 13.57
N SER A 163 20.33 20.17 12.25
CA SER A 163 19.84 21.27 11.43
C SER A 163 18.42 20.98 11.06
N PRO A 164 17.44 21.86 11.40
CA PRO A 164 16.12 21.78 10.79
C PRO A 164 16.36 21.77 9.27
N ALA A 165 15.79 20.79 8.57
CA ALA A 165 15.81 20.84 7.12
C ALA A 165 15.30 22.21 6.71
N PRO A 166 15.99 22.96 5.87
CA PRO A 166 15.42 24.15 5.27
C PRO A 166 14.13 23.67 4.64
N GLN A 167 12.98 24.30 4.91
CA GLN A 167 11.62 23.89 4.51
C GLN A 167 11.66 22.85 3.38
N GLY A 168 11.78 21.56 3.80
CA GLY A 168 12.26 20.52 2.92
C GLY A 168 11.17 20.19 1.91
N SER A 169 11.57 19.82 0.72
CA SER A 169 10.67 19.21 -0.25
C SER A 169 10.01 17.98 0.38
N ALA A 170 8.71 17.87 0.27
CA ALA A 170 7.98 16.66 0.67
C ALA A 170 8.18 15.52 -0.34
N GLN A 171 8.85 15.78 -1.46
CA GLN A 171 9.05 14.81 -2.52
C GLN A 171 10.06 13.72 -2.15
N SER A 172 9.78 12.52 -2.60
CA SER A 172 10.75 11.44 -2.61
C SER A 172 10.56 10.58 -3.86
N LYS A 173 11.68 10.00 -4.32
CA LYS A 173 11.73 9.03 -5.40
C LYS A 173 12.61 7.88 -4.96
N LEU A 174 12.09 6.67 -5.04
CA LEU A 174 12.79 5.50 -4.53
C LEU A 174 12.36 4.23 -5.25
N TRP A 175 13.24 3.26 -5.31
CA TRP A 175 12.90 1.89 -5.65
C TRP A 175 12.36 1.18 -4.42
N ILE A 176 11.29 0.41 -4.59
CA ILE A 176 10.72 -0.45 -3.56
C ILE A 176 10.64 -1.87 -4.10
N SER A 177 11.12 -2.83 -3.33
CA SER A 177 10.94 -4.26 -3.54
C SER A 177 10.67 -4.97 -2.23
N ASP A 178 10.12 -6.18 -2.27
CA ASP A 178 10.12 -7.03 -1.09
C ASP A 178 11.56 -7.44 -0.71
N ARG A 179 11.87 -7.51 0.58
CA ARG A 179 13.18 -7.95 1.09
C ARG A 179 13.48 -9.40 0.67
N MET A 180 12.51 -10.28 0.83
CA MET A 180 12.51 -11.59 0.18
C MET A 180 11.95 -11.41 -1.24
N PRO A 181 12.67 -11.85 -2.28
CA PRO A 181 12.22 -11.63 -3.66
C PRO A 181 10.84 -12.23 -3.91
N ARG A 182 9.90 -11.39 -4.34
CA ARG A 182 8.53 -11.70 -4.72
C ARG A 182 8.18 -10.96 -6.02
N LYS A 183 7.38 -11.59 -6.88
CA LYS A 183 6.84 -10.89 -8.05
C LYS A 183 5.79 -9.88 -7.61
N ILE A 184 5.82 -8.72 -8.24
CA ILE A 184 4.84 -7.67 -8.00
C ILE A 184 3.49 -8.11 -8.57
N ASP A 185 2.47 -8.10 -7.73
CA ASP A 185 1.07 -8.31 -8.08
C ASP A 185 0.20 -7.16 -7.54
N ALA A 186 -1.12 -7.26 -7.68
CA ALA A 186 -2.03 -6.22 -7.20
C ALA A 186 -1.94 -6.03 -5.67
N LEU A 187 -1.65 -7.09 -4.92
CA LEU A 187 -1.48 -7.00 -3.47
C LEU A 187 -0.19 -6.27 -3.10
N SER A 188 0.91 -6.53 -3.85
CA SER A 188 2.16 -5.76 -3.70
C SER A 188 1.92 -4.28 -3.99
N LEU A 189 1.24 -3.94 -5.09
CA LEU A 189 0.92 -2.55 -5.44
C LEU A 189 0.08 -1.89 -4.36
N MET A 190 -0.93 -2.58 -3.82
CA MET A 190 -1.77 -2.07 -2.73
C MET A 190 -0.95 -1.79 -1.48
N SER A 191 -0.11 -2.73 -1.07
CA SER A 191 0.71 -2.57 0.13
C SER A 191 1.79 -1.49 -0.05
N MET A 192 2.45 -1.47 -1.21
CA MET A 192 3.47 -0.47 -1.54
C MET A 192 2.89 0.94 -1.73
N SER A 193 1.59 1.07 -1.99
CA SER A 193 0.88 2.36 -2.02
C SER A 193 0.92 3.11 -0.68
N ASP A 194 1.11 2.39 0.43
CA ASP A 194 1.27 2.92 1.78
C ASP A 194 2.73 2.84 2.27
N ALA A 195 3.64 2.20 1.52
CA ALA A 195 5.02 1.95 1.95
C ALA A 195 5.95 3.17 1.79
N PHE A 196 5.40 4.35 1.70
CA PHE A 196 6.16 5.60 1.74
C PHE A 196 6.37 6.04 3.19
N PHE A 197 7.57 6.57 3.49
CA PHE A 197 7.79 7.23 4.76
C PHE A 197 6.89 8.48 4.86
N ALA A 198 6.31 8.73 6.04
CA ALA A 198 5.40 9.84 6.23
C ALA A 198 6.00 11.16 5.76
N ARG A 199 5.27 11.90 4.94
CA ARG A 199 5.76 13.16 4.34
C ARG A 199 6.20 14.19 5.38
N ILE A 200 5.59 14.16 6.57
CA ILE A 200 6.01 15.03 7.69
C ILE A 200 7.48 14.81 8.09
N PHE A 201 8.00 13.58 7.95
CA PHE A 201 9.39 13.24 8.25
C PHE A 201 10.38 13.85 7.26
N HIS A 202 9.95 14.08 6.01
CA HIS A 202 10.77 14.74 4.99
C HIS A 202 10.85 16.26 5.21
N VAL A 203 9.74 16.87 5.69
CA VAL A 203 9.65 18.31 5.88
C VAL A 203 10.23 18.76 7.22
N ARG A 204 9.98 17.99 8.30
CA ARG A 204 10.43 18.36 9.65
C ARG A 204 11.68 17.63 10.14
N SER A 205 12.02 16.50 9.51
CA SER A 205 13.16 15.63 9.95
C SER A 205 13.02 15.10 11.39
N GLU A 206 11.82 15.10 11.95
CA GLU A 206 11.47 14.61 13.28
C GLU A 206 10.57 13.40 13.21
N LEU A 207 10.77 12.42 14.09
CA LEU A 207 9.83 11.33 14.31
C LEU A 207 8.71 11.83 15.23
N VAL A 208 7.53 11.96 14.66
CA VAL A 208 6.30 12.30 15.41
C VAL A 208 5.30 11.16 15.29
N PRO A 209 4.41 10.96 16.27
CA PRO A 209 3.29 10.05 16.12
C PRO A 209 2.50 10.36 14.86
N PHE A 210 2.25 9.34 14.07
CA PHE A 210 1.69 9.46 12.73
C PHE A 210 0.77 8.26 12.47
N GLY A 211 -0.30 8.46 11.72
CA GLY A 211 -1.20 7.39 11.28
C GLY A 211 -1.99 7.79 10.04
N THR A 212 -2.08 6.89 9.09
CA THR A 212 -2.95 7.06 7.90
C THR A 212 -4.41 7.01 8.34
N VAL A 213 -5.19 7.99 7.89
CA VAL A 213 -6.64 8.07 8.15
C VAL A 213 -7.43 7.49 6.99
N SER A 214 -7.04 7.82 5.77
CA SER A 214 -7.67 7.32 4.54
C SER A 214 -6.63 7.17 3.46
N LEU A 215 -6.71 6.06 2.72
CA LEU A 215 -5.85 5.73 1.58
C LEU A 215 -6.71 5.31 0.40
N THR A 216 -6.50 5.89 -0.76
CA THR A 216 -7.11 5.46 -2.02
C THR A 216 -6.02 5.06 -3.00
N THR A 217 -6.17 3.89 -3.62
CA THR A 217 -5.30 3.41 -4.69
C THR A 217 -6.11 3.15 -5.95
N TYR A 218 -5.65 3.67 -7.08
CA TYR A 218 -6.18 3.42 -8.42
C TYR A 218 -5.21 2.54 -9.19
N PHE A 219 -5.70 1.42 -9.74
CA PHE A 219 -4.90 0.48 -10.51
C PHE A 219 -5.06 0.79 -12.01
N HIS A 220 -3.94 1.01 -12.70
CA HIS A 220 -3.88 1.33 -14.11
C HIS A 220 -3.52 0.13 -15.00
N THR A 221 -3.35 -1.03 -14.39
CA THR A 221 -3.07 -2.32 -15.03
C THR A 221 -4.13 -3.35 -14.63
N ASP A 222 -4.29 -4.39 -15.41
CA ASP A 222 -5.04 -5.61 -15.06
C ASP A 222 -4.09 -6.67 -14.49
N LEU A 223 -4.66 -7.73 -13.90
CA LEU A 223 -3.89 -8.77 -13.21
C LEU A 223 -2.99 -9.55 -14.18
N GLU A 224 -3.48 -9.85 -15.40
CA GLU A 224 -2.74 -10.58 -16.42
C GLU A 224 -1.57 -9.75 -16.96
N SER A 225 -1.81 -8.51 -17.34
CA SER A 225 -0.77 -7.59 -17.82
C SER A 225 0.30 -7.34 -16.76
N LEU A 226 -0.07 -7.21 -15.49
CA LEU A 226 0.87 -7.05 -14.39
C LEU A 226 1.73 -8.30 -14.20
N ALA A 227 1.12 -9.47 -14.24
CA ALA A 227 1.85 -10.75 -14.13
C ALA A 227 2.84 -10.95 -15.30
N ALA A 228 2.47 -10.51 -16.51
CA ALA A 228 3.32 -10.60 -17.69
C ALA A 228 4.55 -9.67 -17.63
N GLU A 229 4.52 -8.60 -16.84
CA GLU A 229 5.70 -7.74 -16.60
C GLU A 229 6.84 -8.49 -15.89
N ASP A 230 6.52 -9.51 -15.13
CA ASP A 230 7.47 -10.36 -14.38
C ASP A 230 8.48 -9.59 -13.53
N ILE A 231 8.06 -8.47 -12.95
CA ILE A 231 8.89 -7.56 -12.18
C ILE A 231 8.89 -7.91 -10.69
N THR A 232 9.97 -7.54 -10.00
CA THR A 232 10.14 -7.74 -8.54
C THR A 232 10.29 -6.42 -7.78
N ARG A 233 10.21 -5.29 -8.46
CA ARG A 233 10.38 -3.94 -7.90
C ARG A 233 9.57 -2.91 -8.68
N VAL A 234 9.30 -1.80 -8.02
CA VAL A 234 8.68 -0.62 -8.64
C VAL A 234 9.52 0.62 -8.36
N LEU A 235 9.49 1.59 -9.27
CA LEU A 235 9.91 2.95 -8.98
C LEU A 235 8.71 3.68 -8.39
N ALA A 236 8.87 4.22 -7.19
CA ALA A 236 7.83 4.89 -6.44
C ALA A 236 8.17 6.38 -6.28
N VAL A 237 7.21 7.23 -6.52
CA VAL A 237 7.33 8.69 -6.32
C VAL A 237 6.22 9.13 -5.40
N ALA A 238 6.54 9.97 -4.42
CA ALA A 238 5.52 10.55 -3.56
C ALA A 238 5.82 12.01 -3.22
N ASP A 239 4.74 12.77 -3.00
CA ASP A 239 4.76 14.19 -2.66
C ASP A 239 3.59 14.51 -1.72
N ALA A 240 3.69 15.65 -1.01
CA ALA A 240 2.60 16.27 -0.27
C ALA A 240 2.44 17.72 -0.70
N LYS A 241 1.20 18.20 -0.67
CA LYS A 241 0.86 19.58 -1.04
C LYS A 241 0.64 20.47 0.18
N ILE A 242 0.17 19.88 1.30
CA ILE A 242 -0.20 20.68 2.47
C ILE A 242 -0.08 19.86 3.76
N PHE A 243 0.39 20.56 4.80
CA PHE A 243 0.29 20.14 6.20
C PHE A 243 -0.51 21.23 6.94
N HIS A 244 -1.66 20.86 7.48
CA HIS A 244 -2.54 21.81 8.14
C HIS A 244 -3.21 21.19 9.36
N ARG A 245 -3.03 21.80 10.53
CA ARG A 245 -3.70 21.42 11.79
C ARG A 245 -3.68 19.92 12.06
N SER A 246 -2.46 19.34 12.10
CA SER A 246 -2.20 17.92 12.35
C SER A 246 -2.62 16.96 11.24
N TYR A 247 -2.97 17.42 10.08
CA TYR A 247 -3.23 16.57 8.91
C TYR A 247 -2.31 16.95 7.75
N GLY A 248 -1.88 15.94 7.00
CA GLY A 248 -1.13 16.11 5.77
C GLY A 248 -1.65 15.18 4.69
N ASP A 249 -1.59 15.64 3.44
CA ASP A 249 -1.85 14.78 2.29
C ASP A 249 -0.59 14.04 1.85
N GLN A 250 -0.76 13.00 1.07
CA GLN A 250 0.29 12.37 0.28
C GLN A 250 -0.30 11.88 -1.03
N ASN A 251 0.39 12.15 -2.12
CA ASN A 251 0.08 11.60 -3.45
C ASN A 251 1.28 10.77 -3.90
N GLY A 252 1.03 9.62 -4.50
CA GLY A 252 2.09 8.74 -4.95
C GLY A 252 1.78 8.06 -6.29
N GLU A 253 2.84 7.58 -6.91
CA GLU A 253 2.83 6.86 -8.17
C GLU A 253 3.72 5.63 -8.04
N LEU A 254 3.27 4.50 -8.57
CA LEU A 254 4.03 3.26 -8.66
C LEU A 254 4.23 2.91 -10.14
N TRP A 255 5.48 2.83 -10.54
CA TRP A 255 5.90 2.62 -11.92
C TRP A 255 6.62 1.29 -12.08
N SER A 256 6.36 0.58 -13.16
CA SER A 256 7.23 -0.53 -13.55
C SER A 256 8.58 -0.01 -14.07
N PRO A 257 9.64 -0.82 -13.99
CA PRO A 257 10.93 -0.46 -14.61
C PRO A 257 10.84 -0.24 -16.13
N SER A 258 9.83 -0.79 -16.79
CA SER A 258 9.58 -0.61 -18.22
C SER A 258 8.97 0.75 -18.57
N GLY A 259 8.55 1.54 -17.55
CA GLY A 259 7.96 2.86 -17.75
C GLY A 259 6.42 2.88 -17.78
N ARG A 260 5.77 1.78 -17.41
CA ARG A 260 4.30 1.77 -17.25
C ARG A 260 3.92 2.29 -15.87
N LEU A 261 2.96 3.20 -15.81
CA LEU A 261 2.32 3.63 -14.56
C LEU A 261 1.34 2.54 -14.13
N LEU A 262 1.69 1.85 -13.03
CA LEU A 262 0.91 0.70 -12.53
C LEU A 262 -0.20 1.11 -11.59
N ALA A 263 0.07 2.07 -10.70
CA ALA A 263 -0.91 2.60 -9.77
C ALA A 263 -0.62 4.06 -9.40
N THR A 264 -1.69 4.78 -9.06
CA THR A 264 -1.61 6.06 -8.36
C THR A 264 -2.32 5.95 -7.02
N THR A 265 -1.81 6.68 -6.02
CA THR A 265 -2.36 6.65 -4.67
C THR A 265 -2.49 8.05 -4.09
N THR A 266 -3.47 8.23 -3.23
CA THR A 266 -3.63 9.45 -2.42
C THR A 266 -4.06 9.08 -1.02
N GLN A 267 -3.54 9.80 -0.03
CA GLN A 267 -3.94 9.58 1.37
C GLN A 267 -3.98 10.86 2.17
N ILE A 268 -4.73 10.82 3.25
CA ILE A 268 -4.69 11.78 4.35
C ILE A 268 -4.17 11.06 5.58
N ALA A 269 -3.20 11.68 6.22
CA ALA A 269 -2.60 11.19 7.44
C ALA A 269 -2.70 12.21 8.56
N TYR A 270 -2.91 11.72 9.79
CA TYR A 270 -2.80 12.49 11.01
C TYR A 270 -1.35 12.44 11.51
N PHE A 271 -0.87 13.54 12.06
CA PHE A 271 0.40 13.59 12.80
C PHE A 271 0.24 14.47 14.06
N LYS A 272 0.92 14.06 15.12
CA LYS A 272 0.97 14.85 16.35
C LYS A 272 2.16 15.81 16.27
N ALA A 273 1.88 17.12 16.18
CA ALA A 273 2.89 18.19 16.16
C ALA A 273 3.29 18.60 17.57
#